data_1dd54a476ae4d29204bfd4379edee03a
#
_entry.id   1dd54a476ae4d29204bfd4379edee03a
#
_cell.length_a   1.000
_cell.length_b   1.000
_cell.length_c   1.000
_cell.angle_alpha   90.00
_cell.angle_beta   90.00
_cell.angle_gamma   90.00
#
_symmetry.space_group_name_H-M   'P 1'
#
loop_
_entity.id
_entity.type
_entity.pdbx_description
1 polymer ?
#
loop_
_entity_poly.entity_id
_entity_poly.type
_entity_poly.pdbx_seq_one_letter_code
_entity_poly.pdbx_strand_id
1 'polypeptide(L)' 'MKTRGMIMIGALVRDCSKIMKIVTGYKCSQRGEYIQFAGDHATAWYPLDSFEILSMED' A
#
# COMPACT_ATOMS: atom_id res chain seq x y z
N MET A 1 -1.44 1.98 20.16
CA MET A 1 -1.86 2.35 18.78
C MET A 1 -0.94 1.69 17.77
N LYS A 2 -1.53 1.10 16.77
CA LYS A 2 -0.75 0.46 15.70
C LYS A 2 -0.26 1.49 14.72
N THR A 3 0.93 1.29 14.19
CA THR A 3 1.42 2.15 13.12
C THR A 3 0.77 1.71 11.81
N ARG A 4 0.54 2.67 10.91
CA ARG A 4 -0.03 2.35 9.62
C ARG A 4 0.87 1.39 8.83
N GLY A 5 2.19 1.58 8.96
CA GLY A 5 3.13 0.73 8.24
C GLY A 5 3.00 -0.73 8.60
N MET A 6 2.75 -1.03 9.86
CA MET A 6 2.62 -2.41 10.30
C MET A 6 1.37 -3.09 9.75
N ILE A 7 0.28 -2.34 9.59
CA ILE A 7 -0.99 -2.91 9.16
C ILE A 7 -1.18 -2.84 7.65
N MET A 8 -0.30 -2.15 6.93
CA MET A 8 -0.42 -2.05 5.48
C MET A 8 0.02 -3.31 4.74
N ILE A 9 0.95 -4.07 5.31
CA ILE A 9 1.41 -5.29 4.66
C ILE A 9 0.28 -6.32 4.67
N GLY A 10 -0.09 -6.79 3.48
CA GLY A 10 -1.22 -7.69 3.33
C GLY A 10 -2.55 -6.98 3.15
N ALA A 11 -2.55 -5.66 3.21
CA ALA A 11 -3.78 -4.90 3.04
C ALA A 11 -4.28 -4.98 1.59
N LEU A 12 -5.59 -4.89 1.44
CA LEU A 12 -6.23 -4.85 0.13
C LEU A 12 -6.55 -3.39 -0.21
N VAL A 13 -6.07 -2.94 -1.35
CA VAL A 13 -6.33 -1.57 -1.81
C VAL A 13 -6.85 -1.60 -3.25
N ARG A 14 -7.44 -0.48 -3.65
CA ARG A 14 -8.01 -0.35 -4.99
C ARG A 14 -7.48 0.94 -5.62
N ASP A 15 -7.05 0.87 -6.88
CA ASP A 15 -6.58 2.06 -7.58
C ASP A 15 -7.73 2.80 -8.26
N CYS A 16 -7.40 3.88 -8.97
CA CYS A 16 -8.41 4.70 -9.63
C CYS A 16 -9.11 3.95 -10.77
N SER A 17 -8.51 2.88 -11.26
CA SER A 17 -9.12 2.02 -12.29
C SER A 17 -9.94 0.91 -11.67
N LYS A 18 -10.08 0.91 -10.34
CA LYS A 18 -10.87 -0.06 -9.58
C LYS A 18 -10.26 -1.45 -9.61
N ILE A 19 -8.97 -1.55 -9.86
CA ILE A 19 -8.24 -2.81 -9.81
C ILE A 19 -7.76 -3.01 -8.39
N MET A 20 -8.11 -4.15 -7.78
CA MET A 20 -7.70 -4.48 -6.42
C MET A 20 -6.29 -5.05 -6.41
N LYS A 21 -5.51 -4.65 -5.42
CA LYS A 21 -4.12 -5.08 -5.28
C LYS A 21 -3.81 -5.36 -3.82
N ILE A 22 -2.87 -6.27 -3.60
CA ILE A 22 -2.42 -6.64 -2.26
C ILE A 22 -1.08 -5.98 -1.99
N VAL A 23 -0.99 -5.28 -0.86
CA VAL A 23 0.23 -4.57 -0.46
C VAL A 23 1.25 -5.57 0.09
N THR A 24 2.45 -5.56 -0.47
CA THR A 24 3.54 -6.43 -0.01
C THR A 24 4.69 -5.66 0.60
N GLY A 25 4.70 -4.34 0.45
CA GLY A 25 5.75 -3.52 1.03
C GLY A 25 5.24 -2.14 1.38
N TYR A 26 5.89 -1.51 2.35
CA TYR A 26 5.55 -0.17 2.79
C TYR A 26 6.81 0.57 3.16
N LYS A 27 6.85 1.86 2.81
CA LYS A 27 7.92 2.73 3.29
C LYS A 27 7.38 4.14 3.49
N CYS A 28 8.01 4.86 4.40
CA CYS A 28 7.65 6.23 4.71
C CYS A 28 8.88 7.11 4.49
N SER A 29 8.67 8.26 3.87
CA SER A 29 9.73 9.22 3.62
C SER A 29 9.22 10.62 3.90
N GLN A 30 10.10 11.62 3.74
CA GLN A 30 9.71 13.02 3.93
C GLN A 30 8.64 13.45 2.94
N ARG A 31 8.56 12.77 1.80
CA ARG A 31 7.58 13.09 0.77
C ARG A 31 6.24 12.41 0.98
N GLY A 32 6.16 11.47 1.91
CA GLY A 32 4.93 10.77 2.20
C GLY A 32 5.12 9.27 2.32
N GLU A 33 4.03 8.56 2.21
CA GLU A 33 3.98 7.12 2.37
C GLU A 33 3.86 6.45 1.00
N TYR A 34 4.58 5.34 0.83
CA TYR A 34 4.58 4.60 -0.42
C TYR A 34 4.36 3.12 -0.15
N ILE A 35 3.71 2.47 -1.10
CA ILE A 35 3.42 1.05 -0.99
C ILE A 35 3.85 0.32 -2.26
N GLN A 36 4.03 -0.99 -2.11
CA GLN A 36 4.44 -1.88 -3.17
C GLN A 36 3.45 -3.04 -3.22
N PHE A 37 3.22 -3.59 -4.41
CA PHE A 37 2.18 -4.59 -4.60
C PHE A 37 2.73 -5.94 -5.03
N ALA A 38 1.96 -6.99 -4.73
CA ALA A 38 2.28 -8.33 -5.21
C ALA A 38 2.26 -8.34 -6.74
N GLY A 39 3.26 -8.99 -7.32
CA GLY A 39 3.34 -9.13 -8.76
C GLY A 39 4.02 -7.98 -9.48
N ASP A 40 4.27 -6.89 -8.78
CA ASP A 40 4.96 -5.75 -9.37
C ASP A 40 6.46 -5.87 -9.20
N HIS A 41 7.18 -5.06 -9.98
CA HIS A 41 8.63 -5.02 -9.90
C HIS A 41 9.08 -4.57 -8.51
N ALA A 42 10.21 -5.10 -8.05
CA ALA A 42 10.72 -4.81 -6.71
C ALA A 42 11.03 -3.33 -6.49
N THR A 43 11.25 -2.57 -7.56
CA THR A 43 11.53 -1.15 -7.46
C THR A 43 10.30 -0.27 -7.68
N ALA A 44 9.13 -0.87 -7.87
CA ALA A 44 7.91 -0.13 -8.16
C ALA A 44 7.24 0.29 -6.85
N TRP A 45 7.29 1.57 -6.54
CA TRP A 45 6.67 2.16 -5.36
C TRP A 45 5.64 3.18 -5.78
N TYR A 46 4.50 3.18 -5.12
CA TYR A 46 3.36 4.03 -5.47
C TYR A 46 2.93 4.83 -4.25
N PRO A 47 2.51 6.09 -4.45
CA PRO A 47 2.04 6.91 -3.33
C PRO A 47 0.76 6.32 -2.75
N LEU A 48 0.75 6.16 -1.43
CA LEU A 48 -0.41 5.59 -0.74
C LEU A 48 -1.68 6.39 -0.98
N ASP A 49 -1.55 7.70 -1.11
CA ASP A 49 -2.70 8.58 -1.28
C ASP A 49 -3.45 8.37 -2.59
N SER A 50 -2.84 7.66 -3.53
CA SER A 50 -3.49 7.38 -4.82
C SER A 50 -4.41 6.18 -4.78
N PHE A 51 -4.54 5.52 -3.62
CA PHE A 51 -5.29 4.29 -3.51
C PHE A 51 -6.31 4.37 -2.38
N GLU A 52 -7.39 3.59 -2.55
CA GLU A 52 -8.41 3.44 -1.53
C GLU A 52 -8.10 2.15 -0.74
N ILE A 53 -8.00 2.26 0.56
CA ILE A 53 -7.75 1.11 1.42
C ILE A 53 -9.07 0.40 1.67
N LEU A 54 -9.18 -0.85 1.22
CA LEU A 54 -10.40 -1.62 1.35
C LEU A 54 -10.38 -2.50 2.59
N SER A 55 -9.21 -3.02 2.95
CA SER A 55 -9.08 -3.93 4.08
C SER A 55 -7.68 -3.83 4.63
N MET A 56 -7.57 -3.82 5.94
CA MET A 56 -6.27 -3.77 6.60
C MET A 56 -6.21 -4.86 7.65
N GLU A 57 -5.03 -5.47 7.74
CA GLU A 57 -4.77 -6.46 8.77
C GLU A 57 -4.77 -5.79 10.13
N ASP A 58 -5.43 -6.38 11.09
CA ASP A 58 -5.58 -5.76 12.39
C ASP A 58 -4.60 -6.32 13.44
#